data_167469b3e9b681006ff3de03e5047709
#
_entry.id   167469b3e9b681006ff3de03e5047709
#
_cell.length_a   1.000
_cell.length_b   1.000
_cell.length_c   1.000
_cell.angle_alpha   90.00
_cell.angle_beta   90.00
_cell.angle_gamma   90.00
#
_symmetry.space_group_name_H-M   'P 1'
#
loop_
_entity.id
_entity.type
_entity.pdbx_description
1 polymer ?
#
loop_
_entity_poly.entity_id
_entity_poly.type
_entity_poly.pdbx_seq_one_letter_code
_entity_poly.pdbx_strand_id
1 'polypeptide(L)'
;LGRGKMKCLVVGHVVRDLIRRGSKIEERLGGGAYYSVLALSRFCDVEILTSFSQLPEEWVEELRSLGKLTVLPSDETTSYELTYLDSNRRELKLISHASPITELPARKYDAIILNPVANEIPEDIVREALNRAKLVSADLQGFIRSPRPGPVELIRRDCSFLKGLSVLHADIAELPYAKVSPNSVESLLLTDGPNPGKAYLHGRPYRFVPLKVEVGESTGAGDVFLGAFTGFYLECPFIQSLKRAAAFTALFLKHRSVEFGMDEVNELARKVTVEALSE
;
A
#
# COMPACT_ATOMS: atom_id res chain seq x y z
N LEU A 1 23.41 11.78 -21.49
CA LEU A 1 22.39 12.56 -20.78
C LEU A 1 21.71 11.63 -19.82
N GLY A 2 22.12 11.61 -18.53
CA GLY A 2 21.52 10.80 -17.52
C GLY A 2 20.04 11.15 -17.38
N ARG A 3 19.15 10.14 -17.48
CA ARG A 3 17.76 10.31 -17.09
C ARG A 3 17.75 10.74 -15.62
N GLY A 4 17.20 11.91 -15.32
CA GLY A 4 16.98 12.33 -13.95
C GLY A 4 16.21 11.23 -13.20
N LYS A 5 16.46 11.08 -11.90
CA LYS A 5 15.76 10.11 -11.06
C LYS A 5 14.24 10.38 -11.11
N MET A 6 13.43 9.33 -11.28
CA MET A 6 11.97 9.45 -11.27
C MET A 6 11.46 10.00 -9.94
N LYS A 7 10.39 10.78 -9.98
CA LYS A 7 9.77 11.40 -8.81
C LYS A 7 8.38 10.83 -8.59
N CYS A 8 8.15 10.36 -7.40
CA CYS A 8 6.90 9.71 -7.01
C CYS A 8 6.32 10.36 -5.74
N LEU A 9 5.01 10.27 -5.61
CA LEU A 9 4.28 10.74 -4.43
C LEU A 9 3.54 9.57 -3.80
N VAL A 10 3.61 9.45 -2.49
CA VAL A 10 2.77 8.54 -1.70
C VAL A 10 1.88 9.38 -0.79
N VAL A 11 0.58 9.12 -0.84
CA VAL A 11 -0.45 9.86 -0.10
C VAL A 11 -1.18 8.93 0.85
N GLY A 12 -1.30 9.31 2.10
CA GLY A 12 -2.05 8.58 3.11
C GLY A 12 -1.51 8.83 4.52
N HIS A 13 -2.30 8.50 5.52
CA HIS A 13 -1.86 8.65 6.89
C HIS A 13 -0.77 7.64 7.25
N VAL A 14 0.34 8.13 7.81
CA VAL A 14 1.19 7.29 8.64
C VAL A 14 0.48 7.06 9.97
N VAL A 15 0.70 5.91 10.58
CA VAL A 15 -0.11 5.40 11.67
C VAL A 15 0.79 5.08 12.87
N ARG A 16 0.28 5.41 14.04
CA ARG A 16 0.81 4.89 15.29
C ARG A 16 0.09 3.60 15.64
N ASP A 17 0.77 2.47 15.47
CA ASP A 17 0.24 1.16 15.80
C ASP A 17 0.58 0.78 17.23
N LEU A 18 -0.48 0.49 18.01
CA LEU A 18 -0.38 -0.08 19.36
C LEU A 18 -0.65 -1.57 19.28
N ILE A 19 0.33 -2.39 19.66
CA ILE A 19 0.22 -3.84 19.59
C ILE A 19 0.21 -4.38 21.02
N ARG A 20 -0.92 -5.02 21.36
CA ARG A 20 -1.12 -5.64 22.69
C ARG A 20 -1.01 -7.14 22.60
N ARG A 21 -0.12 -7.70 23.41
CA ARG A 21 0.05 -9.15 23.60
C ARG A 21 0.08 -9.42 25.11
N GLY A 22 -1.05 -9.80 25.68
CA GLY A 22 -1.19 -9.92 27.13
C GLY A 22 -0.96 -8.58 27.84
N SER A 23 0.03 -8.51 28.73
CA SER A 23 0.41 -7.28 29.43
C SER A 23 1.42 -6.41 28.66
N LYS A 24 1.95 -6.90 27.53
CA LYS A 24 2.93 -6.17 26.73
C LYS A 24 2.24 -5.27 25.72
N ILE A 25 2.70 -4.01 25.65
CA ILE A 25 2.27 -3.03 24.65
C ILE A 25 3.50 -2.55 23.90
N GLU A 26 3.45 -2.66 22.58
CA GLU A 26 4.48 -2.16 21.68
C GLU A 26 3.89 -1.07 20.81
N GLU A 27 4.63 0.02 20.58
CA GLU A 27 4.26 1.06 19.65
C GLU A 27 5.14 0.97 18.42
N ARG A 28 4.54 1.04 17.24
CA ARG A 28 5.26 1.00 15.97
C ARG A 28 4.74 2.04 14.98
N LEU A 29 5.66 2.59 14.18
CA LEU A 29 5.30 3.30 12.97
C LEU A 29 4.71 2.32 11.97
N GLY A 30 3.56 2.65 11.43
CA GLY A 30 2.83 1.81 10.48
C GLY A 30 2.01 2.62 9.51
N GLY A 31 1.01 1.95 8.95
CA GLY A 31 0.12 2.49 7.94
C GLY A 31 0.55 2.15 6.52
N GLY A 32 -0.43 2.06 5.63
CA GLY A 32 -0.19 1.67 4.24
C GLY A 32 0.77 2.59 3.51
N ALA A 33 0.67 3.89 3.75
CA ALA A 33 1.59 4.87 3.16
C ALA A 33 3.05 4.60 3.56
N TYR A 34 3.31 4.33 4.84
CA TYR A 34 4.65 4.01 5.32
C TYR A 34 5.26 2.80 4.61
N TYR A 35 4.52 1.67 4.57
CA TYR A 35 5.02 0.46 3.92
C TYR A 35 5.16 0.61 2.40
N SER A 36 4.26 1.35 1.75
CA SER A 36 4.39 1.70 0.33
C SER A 36 5.64 2.53 0.06
N VAL A 37 5.95 3.49 0.94
CA VAL A 37 7.16 4.32 0.83
C VAL A 37 8.41 3.47 0.98
N LEU A 38 8.45 2.54 1.94
CA LEU A 38 9.58 1.63 2.11
C LEU A 38 9.95 0.94 0.78
N ALA A 39 8.93 0.39 0.11
CA ALA A 39 9.15 -0.29 -1.16
C ALA A 39 9.51 0.70 -2.28
N LEU A 40 8.70 1.74 -2.48
CA LEU A 40 8.84 2.66 -3.61
C LEU A 40 10.13 3.48 -3.55
N SER A 41 10.66 3.76 -2.37
CA SER A 41 11.94 4.47 -2.18
C SER A 41 13.14 3.75 -2.82
N ARG A 42 13.00 2.46 -3.12
CA ARG A 42 14.01 1.68 -3.82
C ARG A 42 14.05 1.97 -5.33
N PHE A 43 13.06 2.67 -5.88
CA PHE A 43 12.88 2.89 -7.32
C PHE A 43 12.98 4.36 -7.73
N CYS A 44 12.59 5.28 -6.88
CA CYS A 44 12.46 6.70 -7.22
C CYS A 44 12.66 7.60 -6.00
N ASP A 45 12.78 8.90 -6.26
CA ASP A 45 12.71 9.91 -5.22
C ASP A 45 11.26 10.06 -4.78
N VAL A 46 10.97 9.73 -3.53
CA VAL A 46 9.62 9.73 -2.99
C VAL A 46 9.36 11.02 -2.21
N GLU A 47 8.20 11.60 -2.45
CA GLU A 47 7.58 12.60 -1.60
C GLU A 47 6.44 11.92 -0.82
N ILE A 48 6.37 12.19 0.49
CA ILE A 48 5.37 11.60 1.39
C ILE A 48 4.41 12.70 1.79
N LEU A 49 3.14 12.57 1.44
CA LEU A 49 2.09 13.49 1.85
C LEU A 49 1.19 12.78 2.86
N THR A 50 1.20 13.27 4.08
CA THR A 50 0.46 12.70 5.19
C THR A 50 -0.09 13.77 6.12
N SER A 51 -0.78 13.37 7.17
CA SER A 51 -1.29 14.26 8.20
C SER A 51 -1.14 13.59 9.55
N PHE A 52 -0.62 14.30 10.52
CA PHE A 52 -0.55 13.89 11.93
C PHE A 52 -0.31 15.11 12.84
N SER A 53 -0.61 14.96 14.12
CA SER A 53 -0.29 15.98 15.13
C SER A 53 1.10 15.75 15.72
N GLN A 54 1.34 14.56 16.25
CA GLN A 54 2.60 14.21 16.89
C GLN A 54 2.97 12.75 16.62
N LEU A 55 4.26 12.52 16.38
CA LEU A 55 4.90 11.22 16.31
C LEU A 55 6.23 11.29 17.06
N PRO A 56 6.75 10.15 17.57
CA PRO A 56 8.12 10.10 18.09
C PRO A 56 9.13 10.67 17.09
N GLU A 57 10.11 11.42 17.54
CA GLU A 57 11.08 12.08 16.66
C GLU A 57 11.85 11.08 15.82
N GLU A 58 12.18 9.90 16.36
CA GLU A 58 12.87 8.85 15.61
C GLU A 58 12.05 8.39 14.39
N TRP A 59 10.72 8.38 14.50
CA TRP A 59 9.84 7.98 13.39
C TRP A 59 9.77 9.07 12.31
N VAL A 60 9.77 10.33 12.73
CA VAL A 60 9.80 11.46 11.81
C VAL A 60 11.13 11.48 11.04
N GLU A 61 12.24 11.22 11.72
CA GLU A 61 13.56 11.09 11.09
C GLU A 61 13.63 9.91 10.12
N GLU A 62 13.04 8.77 10.48
CA GLU A 62 12.93 7.61 9.57
C GLU A 62 12.16 7.98 8.31
N LEU A 63 11.00 8.63 8.43
CA LEU A 63 10.22 9.08 7.28
C LEU A 63 11.02 10.05 6.40
N ARG A 64 11.72 11.01 7.00
CA ARG A 64 12.58 11.95 6.26
C ARG A 64 13.75 11.28 5.58
N SER A 65 14.27 10.19 6.13
CA SER A 65 15.33 9.41 5.49
C SER A 65 14.86 8.68 4.23
N LEU A 66 13.56 8.38 4.16
CA LEU A 66 12.96 7.69 3.01
C LEU A 66 12.55 8.65 1.89
N GLY A 67 12.23 9.89 2.20
CA GLY A 67 11.82 10.87 1.21
C GLY A 67 11.46 12.23 1.80
N LYS A 68 11.06 13.15 0.95
CA LYS A 68 10.59 14.47 1.37
C LYS A 68 9.24 14.32 2.08
N LEU A 69 9.20 14.68 3.36
CA LEU A 69 7.99 14.60 4.18
C LEU A 69 7.23 15.92 4.16
N THR A 70 5.97 15.87 3.74
CA THR A 70 5.02 16.98 3.82
C THR A 70 3.86 16.56 4.72
N VAL A 71 3.67 17.30 5.81
CA VAL A 71 2.65 17.02 6.81
C VAL A 71 1.59 18.10 6.77
N LEU A 72 0.35 17.72 6.49
CA LEU A 72 -0.80 18.62 6.58
C LEU A 72 -1.21 18.78 8.05
N PRO A 73 -1.71 19.96 8.44
CA PRO A 73 -2.12 20.22 9.82
C PRO A 73 -3.20 19.25 10.31
N SER A 74 -3.05 18.75 11.53
CA SER A 74 -4.04 17.90 12.18
C SER A 74 -3.94 18.03 13.69
N ASP A 75 -5.07 17.97 14.37
CA ASP A 75 -5.15 17.97 15.84
C ASP A 75 -4.89 16.56 16.41
N GLU A 76 -5.04 15.52 15.59
CA GLU A 76 -4.85 14.13 15.99
C GLU A 76 -3.91 13.39 15.04
N THR A 77 -3.37 12.29 15.53
CA THR A 77 -2.59 11.31 14.74
C THR A 77 -3.42 10.04 14.60
N THR A 78 -3.51 9.50 13.40
CA THR A 78 -4.20 8.22 13.19
C THR A 78 -3.48 7.11 13.95
N SER A 79 -4.23 6.41 14.78
CA SER A 79 -3.72 5.33 15.62
C SER A 79 -4.65 4.14 15.58
N TYR A 80 -4.06 2.95 15.43
CA TYR A 80 -4.75 1.68 15.54
C TYR A 80 -4.24 0.91 16.74
N GLU A 81 -5.12 0.13 17.36
CA GLU A 81 -4.77 -0.83 18.38
C GLU A 81 -5.07 -2.24 17.87
N LEU A 82 -4.02 -3.05 17.82
CA LEU A 82 -4.10 -4.46 17.48
C LEU A 82 -3.93 -5.28 18.77
N THR A 83 -4.97 -6.00 19.18
CA THR A 83 -4.95 -6.84 20.35
C THR A 83 -4.97 -8.30 19.92
N TYR A 84 -3.95 -9.06 20.33
CA TYR A 84 -3.92 -10.52 20.19
C TYR A 84 -4.63 -11.14 21.38
N LEU A 85 -5.77 -11.80 21.13
CA LEU A 85 -6.55 -12.48 22.16
C LEU A 85 -6.01 -13.89 22.44
N ASP A 86 -5.59 -14.57 21.37
CA ASP A 86 -4.89 -15.86 21.40
C ASP A 86 -4.07 -16.01 20.11
N SER A 87 -3.49 -17.19 19.88
CA SER A 87 -2.67 -17.46 18.68
C SER A 87 -3.40 -17.27 17.35
N ASN A 88 -4.73 -17.32 17.35
CA ASN A 88 -5.56 -17.33 16.14
C ASN A 88 -6.54 -16.14 16.04
N ARG A 89 -6.73 -15.40 17.14
CA ARG A 89 -7.70 -14.30 17.20
C ARG A 89 -7.03 -12.98 17.51
N ARG A 90 -7.35 -11.99 16.73
CA ARG A 90 -6.91 -10.61 16.92
C ARG A 90 -8.07 -9.63 16.69
N GLU A 91 -8.05 -8.54 17.41
CA GLU A 91 -8.98 -7.44 17.25
C GLU A 91 -8.22 -6.19 16.82
N LEU A 92 -8.79 -5.46 15.87
CA LEU A 92 -8.25 -4.21 15.38
C LEU A 92 -9.24 -3.09 15.66
N LYS A 93 -8.77 -2.03 16.32
CA LYS A 93 -9.56 -0.83 16.62
C LYS A 93 -8.89 0.41 16.10
N LEU A 94 -9.69 1.32 15.54
CA LEU A 94 -9.26 2.68 15.27
C LEU A 94 -9.42 3.48 16.58
N ILE A 95 -8.33 4.05 17.07
CA ILE A 95 -8.31 4.80 18.33
C ILE A 95 -8.51 6.29 18.07
N SER A 96 -7.81 6.83 17.07
CA SER A 96 -7.87 8.24 16.69
C SER A 96 -7.66 8.37 15.19
N HIS A 97 -8.08 9.48 14.64
CA HIS A 97 -8.07 9.74 13.20
C HIS A 97 -7.55 11.15 12.92
N ALA A 98 -6.48 11.23 12.15
CA ALA A 98 -5.93 12.51 11.69
C ALA A 98 -6.85 13.16 10.63
N SER A 99 -6.62 14.44 10.40
CA SER A 99 -7.38 15.22 9.41
C SER A 99 -7.25 14.62 8.00
N PRO A 100 -8.31 14.70 7.17
CA PRO A 100 -8.27 14.25 5.78
C PRO A 100 -7.19 14.95 4.97
N ILE A 101 -6.76 14.31 3.92
CA ILE A 101 -5.88 14.90 2.91
C ILE A 101 -6.71 15.87 2.07
N THR A 102 -6.42 17.15 2.15
CA THR A 102 -7.24 18.23 1.54
C THR A 102 -6.66 18.79 0.27
N GLU A 103 -5.37 18.54 0.00
CA GLU A 103 -4.68 19.07 -1.18
C GLU A 103 -3.51 18.17 -1.58
N LEU A 104 -3.18 18.19 -2.86
CA LEU A 104 -1.96 17.60 -3.41
C LEU A 104 -0.96 18.70 -3.76
N PRO A 105 0.36 18.42 -3.74
CA PRO A 105 1.34 19.36 -4.26
C PRO A 105 1.06 19.72 -5.71
N ALA A 106 1.24 21.00 -6.06
CA ALA A 106 0.95 21.53 -7.40
C ALA A 106 2.04 21.19 -8.42
N ARG A 107 2.35 19.90 -8.57
CA ARG A 107 3.36 19.41 -9.52
C ARG A 107 2.95 18.06 -10.12
N LYS A 108 3.66 17.68 -11.18
CA LYS A 108 3.51 16.36 -11.81
C LYS A 108 4.49 15.37 -11.22
N TYR A 109 4.09 14.09 -11.21
CA TYR A 109 4.89 12.97 -10.76
C TYR A 109 4.94 11.88 -11.84
N ASP A 110 5.96 11.02 -11.77
CA ASP A 110 6.02 9.81 -12.59
C ASP A 110 5.00 8.77 -12.10
N ALA A 111 4.86 8.64 -10.79
CA ALA A 111 3.83 7.80 -10.17
C ALA A 111 3.29 8.44 -8.90
N ILE A 112 2.02 8.14 -8.59
CA ILE A 112 1.37 8.47 -7.31
C ILE A 112 0.77 7.18 -6.74
N ILE A 113 1.02 6.91 -5.47
CA ILE A 113 0.32 5.87 -4.71
C ILE A 113 -0.63 6.54 -3.73
N LEU A 114 -1.91 6.16 -3.80
CA LEU A 114 -2.95 6.54 -2.86
C LEU A 114 -3.20 5.36 -1.92
N ASN A 115 -2.73 5.46 -0.69
CA ASN A 115 -2.83 4.37 0.27
C ASN A 115 -3.48 4.84 1.58
N PRO A 116 -4.82 5.05 1.58
CA PRO A 116 -5.54 5.42 2.78
C PRO A 116 -5.63 4.27 3.78
N VAL A 117 -5.83 4.60 5.04
CA VAL A 117 -6.00 3.62 6.13
C VAL A 117 -7.35 3.73 6.82
N ALA A 118 -7.99 4.90 6.78
CA ALA A 118 -9.24 5.18 7.47
C ALA A 118 -10.07 6.24 6.73
N ASN A 119 -10.23 6.08 5.43
CA ASN A 119 -11.03 6.93 4.55
C ASN A 119 -10.60 8.42 4.54
N GLU A 120 -9.31 8.67 4.67
CA GLU A 120 -8.74 10.01 4.72
C GLU A 120 -8.47 10.66 3.36
N ILE A 121 -8.61 9.91 2.26
CA ILE A 121 -8.41 10.44 0.91
C ILE A 121 -9.77 10.67 0.25
N PRO A 122 -10.23 11.94 0.12
CA PRO A 122 -11.48 12.25 -0.55
C PRO A 122 -11.48 11.90 -2.06
N GLU A 123 -12.66 11.74 -2.64
CA GLU A 123 -12.80 11.40 -4.07
C GLU A 123 -12.22 12.47 -5.00
N ASP A 124 -12.31 13.74 -4.65
CA ASP A 124 -11.72 14.84 -5.43
C ASP A 124 -10.19 14.77 -5.46
N ILE A 125 -9.57 14.31 -4.38
CA ILE A 125 -8.11 14.07 -4.34
C ILE A 125 -7.72 12.92 -5.27
N VAL A 126 -8.53 11.86 -5.34
CA VAL A 126 -8.30 10.78 -6.30
C VAL A 126 -8.36 11.32 -7.75
N ARG A 127 -9.37 12.11 -8.06
CA ARG A 127 -9.50 12.74 -9.39
C ARG A 127 -8.31 13.64 -9.71
N GLU A 128 -7.86 14.43 -8.76
CA GLU A 128 -6.70 15.29 -8.92
C GLU A 128 -5.43 14.47 -9.17
N ALA A 129 -5.23 13.38 -8.42
CA ALA A 129 -4.08 12.49 -8.61
C ALA A 129 -4.01 11.92 -10.03
N LEU A 130 -5.15 11.54 -10.62
CA LEU A 130 -5.23 11.05 -12.00
C LEU A 130 -4.74 12.08 -13.03
N ASN A 131 -4.78 13.36 -12.70
CA ASN A 131 -4.27 14.45 -13.56
C ASN A 131 -2.82 14.84 -13.25
N ARG A 132 -2.22 14.29 -12.19
CA ARG A 132 -0.87 14.65 -11.72
C ARG A 132 0.21 13.62 -12.06
N ALA A 133 -0.18 12.43 -12.47
CA ALA A 133 0.77 11.38 -12.84
C ALA A 133 0.21 10.49 -13.94
N LYS A 134 1.11 9.88 -14.72
CA LYS A 134 0.73 8.88 -15.74
C LYS A 134 0.38 7.54 -15.08
N LEU A 135 1.10 7.18 -14.02
CA LEU A 135 0.85 5.96 -13.26
C LEU A 135 0.30 6.33 -11.89
N VAL A 136 -0.94 5.95 -11.62
CA VAL A 136 -1.60 6.17 -10.34
C VAL A 136 -2.07 4.82 -9.79
N SER A 137 -1.53 4.47 -8.65
CA SER A 137 -1.86 3.25 -7.92
C SER A 137 -2.65 3.57 -6.66
N ALA A 138 -3.52 2.67 -6.24
CA ALA A 138 -4.22 2.80 -4.97
C ALA A 138 -4.37 1.44 -4.27
N ASP A 139 -4.47 1.48 -2.95
CA ASP A 139 -4.93 0.36 -2.13
C ASP A 139 -6.41 0.59 -1.77
N LEU A 140 -7.23 -0.44 -1.95
CA LEU A 140 -8.66 -0.34 -1.70
C LEU A 140 -9.00 -0.21 -0.21
N GLN A 141 -8.22 -0.85 0.66
CA GLN A 141 -8.54 -1.06 2.07
C GLN A 141 -9.04 0.20 2.79
N GLY A 142 -8.27 1.28 2.72
CA GLY A 142 -8.62 2.51 3.43
C GLY A 142 -9.84 3.23 2.87
N PHE A 143 -10.23 2.99 1.64
CA PHE A 143 -11.44 3.57 1.06
C PHE A 143 -12.73 2.90 1.55
N ILE A 144 -12.63 1.68 2.06
CA ILE A 144 -13.78 0.88 2.53
C ILE A 144 -13.76 0.63 4.04
N ARG A 145 -12.90 1.31 4.78
CA ARG A 145 -12.90 1.31 6.25
C ARG A 145 -13.68 2.48 6.80
N SER A 146 -14.46 2.23 7.84
CA SER A 146 -15.12 3.28 8.59
C SER A 146 -14.08 4.20 9.24
N PRO A 147 -14.22 5.54 9.13
CA PRO A 147 -13.33 6.48 9.80
C PRO A 147 -13.68 6.72 11.28
N ARG A 148 -14.66 5.99 11.81
CA ARG A 148 -15.12 6.16 13.20
C ARG A 148 -14.24 5.37 14.15
N PRO A 149 -13.81 5.98 15.28
CA PRO A 149 -13.15 5.25 16.35
C PRO A 149 -13.97 4.06 16.82
N GLY A 150 -13.28 2.98 17.15
CA GLY A 150 -13.87 1.71 17.57
C GLY A 150 -13.38 0.53 16.74
N PRO A 151 -14.01 -0.65 16.88
CA PRO A 151 -13.67 -1.82 16.08
C PRO A 151 -13.67 -1.48 14.59
N VAL A 152 -12.65 -1.94 13.86
CA VAL A 152 -12.55 -1.68 12.41
C VAL A 152 -13.66 -2.42 11.68
N GLU A 153 -14.44 -1.67 10.93
CA GLU A 153 -15.54 -2.18 10.11
C GLU A 153 -15.29 -1.89 8.64
N LEU A 154 -15.47 -2.89 7.79
CA LEU A 154 -15.52 -2.69 6.35
C LEU A 154 -16.92 -2.22 5.96
N ILE A 155 -17.00 -1.17 5.16
CA ILE A 155 -18.24 -0.59 4.67
C ILE A 155 -18.42 -0.93 3.19
N ARG A 156 -19.65 -1.24 2.79
CA ARG A 156 -19.99 -1.38 1.38
C ARG A 156 -20.03 -0.01 0.73
N ARG A 157 -19.25 0.15 -0.34
CA ARG A 157 -19.14 1.45 -1.00
C ARG A 157 -19.10 1.30 -2.51
N ASP A 158 -19.75 2.22 -3.20
CA ASP A 158 -19.56 2.42 -4.62
C ASP A 158 -18.21 3.11 -4.83
N CYS A 159 -17.24 2.38 -5.35
CA CYS A 159 -15.88 2.87 -5.61
C CYS A 159 -15.65 3.21 -7.09
N SER A 160 -16.70 3.62 -7.82
CA SER A 160 -16.58 4.04 -9.21
C SER A 160 -15.63 5.24 -9.42
N PHE A 161 -15.37 6.02 -8.38
CA PHE A 161 -14.39 7.10 -8.41
C PHE A 161 -12.94 6.61 -8.60
N LEU A 162 -12.70 5.30 -8.42
CA LEU A 162 -11.40 4.68 -8.69
C LEU A 162 -11.20 4.29 -10.16
N LYS A 163 -12.21 4.49 -11.00
CA LYS A 163 -12.12 4.27 -12.44
C LYS A 163 -10.97 5.10 -13.03
N GLY A 164 -10.17 4.47 -13.88
CA GLY A 164 -9.04 5.12 -14.54
C GLY A 164 -7.71 4.98 -13.81
N LEU A 165 -7.69 4.35 -12.64
CA LEU A 165 -6.42 4.01 -11.98
C LEU A 165 -5.58 3.08 -12.87
N SER A 166 -4.26 3.28 -12.82
CA SER A 166 -3.31 2.36 -13.45
C SER A 166 -3.24 1.03 -12.69
N VAL A 167 -3.29 1.09 -11.36
CA VAL A 167 -3.18 -0.08 -10.48
C VAL A 167 -4.12 0.08 -9.30
N LEU A 168 -4.92 -0.95 -9.03
CA LEU A 168 -5.68 -1.07 -7.79
C LEU A 168 -5.29 -2.39 -7.11
N HIS A 169 -4.88 -2.30 -5.85
CA HIS A 169 -4.60 -3.47 -5.01
C HIS A 169 -5.70 -3.63 -3.96
N ALA A 170 -6.08 -4.87 -3.71
CA ALA A 170 -6.95 -5.25 -2.60
C ALA A 170 -6.62 -6.65 -2.10
N ASP A 171 -6.92 -6.93 -0.84
CA ASP A 171 -7.07 -8.30 -0.39
C ASP A 171 -8.34 -8.89 -1.02
N ILE A 172 -8.31 -10.18 -1.35
CA ILE A 172 -9.45 -10.84 -2.01
C ILE A 172 -10.72 -10.76 -1.16
N ALA A 173 -10.59 -10.71 0.17
CA ALA A 173 -11.73 -10.58 1.09
C ALA A 173 -12.33 -9.16 1.11
N GLU A 174 -11.59 -8.17 0.67
CA GLU A 174 -12.02 -6.76 0.67
C GLU A 174 -12.83 -6.40 -0.58
N LEU A 175 -12.51 -7.01 -1.71
CA LEU A 175 -13.12 -6.67 -3.00
C LEU A 175 -14.66 -6.71 -3.00
N PRO A 176 -15.33 -7.68 -2.35
CA PRO A 176 -16.80 -7.73 -2.32
C PRO A 176 -17.49 -6.51 -1.69
N TYR A 177 -16.75 -5.75 -0.87
CA TYR A 177 -17.27 -4.52 -0.24
C TYR A 177 -17.27 -3.31 -1.17
N ALA A 178 -16.52 -3.38 -2.27
CA ALA A 178 -16.42 -2.29 -3.23
C ALA A 178 -17.11 -2.65 -4.55
N LYS A 179 -17.85 -1.72 -5.11
CA LYS A 179 -18.31 -1.84 -6.49
C LYS A 179 -17.18 -1.36 -7.41
N VAL A 180 -16.34 -2.30 -7.80
CA VAL A 180 -15.23 -2.08 -8.74
C VAL A 180 -15.23 -3.21 -9.76
N SER A 181 -15.23 -2.85 -11.03
CA SER A 181 -15.05 -3.80 -12.13
C SER A 181 -13.58 -3.95 -12.47
N PRO A 182 -13.08 -5.16 -12.73
CA PRO A 182 -11.72 -5.36 -13.24
C PRO A 182 -11.42 -4.56 -14.52
N ASN A 183 -12.44 -4.26 -15.30
CA ASN A 183 -12.32 -3.46 -16.53
C ASN A 183 -12.25 -1.95 -16.28
N SER A 184 -12.53 -1.49 -15.06
CA SER A 184 -12.53 -0.06 -14.75
C SER A 184 -11.13 0.49 -14.43
N VAL A 185 -10.17 -0.37 -14.18
CA VAL A 185 -8.77 -0.05 -13.90
C VAL A 185 -7.86 -0.82 -14.86
N GLU A 186 -6.67 -0.29 -15.13
CA GLU A 186 -5.73 -0.96 -16.02
C GLU A 186 -5.28 -2.31 -15.45
N SER A 187 -4.80 -2.29 -14.20
CA SER A 187 -4.36 -3.48 -13.48
C SER A 187 -5.09 -3.58 -12.14
N LEU A 188 -5.69 -4.74 -11.88
CA LEU A 188 -6.28 -5.07 -10.58
C LEU A 188 -5.49 -6.22 -9.96
N LEU A 189 -4.93 -5.99 -8.77
CA LEU A 189 -4.12 -6.96 -8.04
C LEU A 189 -4.88 -7.43 -6.80
N LEU A 190 -5.19 -8.72 -6.73
CA LEU A 190 -5.89 -9.34 -5.60
C LEU A 190 -4.97 -10.33 -4.91
N THR A 191 -4.59 -10.02 -3.68
CA THR A 191 -3.76 -10.89 -2.85
C THR A 191 -4.60 -11.69 -1.85
N ASP A 192 -4.08 -12.85 -1.45
CA ASP A 192 -4.72 -13.74 -0.47
C ASP A 192 -3.67 -14.33 0.48
N GLY A 193 -2.89 -13.44 1.11
CA GLY A 193 -1.79 -13.85 2.00
C GLY A 193 -0.81 -14.77 1.30
N PRO A 194 -0.50 -15.96 1.88
CA PRO A 194 0.42 -16.92 1.26
C PRO A 194 -0.21 -17.73 0.12
N ASN A 195 -1.52 -17.62 -0.09
CA ASN A 195 -2.25 -18.35 -1.10
C ASN A 195 -2.10 -17.71 -2.49
N PRO A 196 -2.40 -18.46 -3.57
CA PRO A 196 -2.42 -17.88 -4.90
C PRO A 196 -3.34 -16.67 -5.00
N GLY A 197 -2.86 -15.61 -5.64
CA GLY A 197 -3.62 -14.41 -5.91
C GLY A 197 -4.15 -14.38 -7.34
N LYS A 198 -4.98 -13.38 -7.62
CA LYS A 198 -5.45 -13.06 -8.97
C LYS A 198 -4.98 -11.67 -9.37
N ALA A 199 -4.69 -11.52 -10.64
CA ALA A 199 -4.37 -10.21 -11.20
C ALA A 199 -5.09 -10.06 -12.54
N TYR A 200 -5.49 -8.84 -12.85
CA TYR A 200 -6.17 -8.53 -14.11
C TYR A 200 -5.40 -7.42 -14.83
N LEU A 201 -5.15 -7.62 -16.12
CA LEU A 201 -4.62 -6.58 -17.00
C LEU A 201 -5.65 -6.31 -18.09
N HIS A 202 -6.19 -5.10 -18.13
CA HIS A 202 -7.28 -4.73 -19.04
C HIS A 202 -8.43 -5.75 -19.01
N GLY A 203 -8.80 -6.20 -17.80
CA GLY A 203 -9.83 -7.20 -17.56
C GLY A 203 -9.44 -8.65 -17.82
N ARG A 204 -8.26 -8.93 -18.35
CA ARG A 204 -7.78 -10.31 -18.58
C ARG A 204 -7.25 -10.89 -17.28
N PRO A 205 -7.77 -12.05 -16.85
CA PRO A 205 -7.38 -12.66 -15.59
C PRO A 205 -6.09 -13.48 -15.68
N TYR A 206 -5.31 -13.38 -14.60
CA TYR A 206 -4.11 -14.16 -14.33
C TYR A 206 -4.17 -14.72 -12.93
N ARG A 207 -3.52 -15.83 -12.71
CA ARG A 207 -3.25 -16.40 -11.39
C ARG A 207 -1.75 -16.29 -11.13
N PHE A 208 -1.38 -15.84 -9.96
CA PHE A 208 0.02 -15.81 -9.52
C PHE A 208 0.18 -16.51 -8.18
N VAL A 209 1.32 -17.18 -8.01
CA VAL A 209 1.64 -17.94 -6.80
C VAL A 209 2.78 -17.24 -6.07
N PRO A 210 2.52 -16.69 -4.86
CA PRO A 210 3.58 -16.10 -4.04
C PRO A 210 4.63 -17.14 -3.67
N LEU A 211 5.85 -16.68 -3.41
CA LEU A 211 6.90 -17.53 -2.89
C LEU A 211 6.60 -17.88 -1.44
N LYS A 212 6.84 -19.14 -1.08
CA LYS A 212 6.72 -19.60 0.31
C LYS A 212 7.90 -19.11 1.12
N VAL A 213 7.61 -18.36 2.18
CA VAL A 213 8.59 -17.90 3.16
C VAL A 213 8.05 -18.17 4.56
N GLU A 214 8.95 -18.47 5.49
CA GLU A 214 8.58 -18.49 6.91
C GLU A 214 8.37 -17.04 7.35
N VAL A 215 7.16 -16.77 7.84
CA VAL A 215 6.74 -15.42 8.20
C VAL A 215 6.38 -15.38 9.67
N GLY A 216 7.16 -14.64 10.45
CA GLY A 216 6.81 -14.33 11.83
C GLY A 216 5.70 -13.28 11.93
N GLU A 217 5.63 -12.39 10.94
CA GLU A 217 4.67 -11.30 10.88
C GLU A 217 4.42 -10.90 9.42
N SER A 218 3.15 -10.68 9.06
CA SER A 218 2.76 -10.32 7.68
C SER A 218 2.33 -8.86 7.51
N THR A 219 2.40 -8.06 8.57
CA THR A 219 1.97 -6.64 8.53
C THR A 219 2.70 -5.87 7.44
N GLY A 220 1.95 -5.16 6.63
CA GLY A 220 2.48 -4.31 5.55
C GLY A 220 2.79 -5.05 4.25
N ALA A 221 2.60 -6.38 4.19
CA ALA A 221 2.91 -7.15 2.97
C ALA A 221 2.17 -6.66 1.74
N GLY A 222 0.87 -6.40 1.85
CA GLY A 222 0.07 -5.88 0.74
C GLY A 222 0.51 -4.49 0.27
N ASP A 223 0.89 -3.63 1.20
CA ASP A 223 1.37 -2.28 0.91
C ASP A 223 2.75 -2.29 0.26
N VAL A 224 3.63 -3.17 0.74
CA VAL A 224 4.95 -3.40 0.12
C VAL A 224 4.78 -3.97 -1.29
N PHE A 225 3.87 -4.90 -1.47
CA PHE A 225 3.55 -5.47 -2.77
C PHE A 225 3.08 -4.39 -3.76
N LEU A 226 2.17 -3.52 -3.34
CA LEU A 226 1.71 -2.39 -4.14
C LEU A 226 2.84 -1.42 -4.48
N GLY A 227 3.64 -1.05 -3.50
CA GLY A 227 4.78 -0.14 -3.69
C GLY A 227 5.82 -0.70 -4.65
N ALA A 228 6.19 -1.96 -4.47
CA ALA A 228 7.13 -2.65 -5.35
C ALA A 228 6.56 -2.84 -6.77
N PHE A 229 5.29 -3.26 -6.89
CA PHE A 229 4.65 -3.38 -8.20
C PHE A 229 4.64 -2.05 -8.94
N THR A 230 4.26 -0.97 -8.27
CA THR A 230 4.26 0.38 -8.86
C THR A 230 5.65 0.77 -9.34
N GLY A 231 6.68 0.53 -8.52
CA GLY A 231 8.06 0.80 -8.88
C GLY A 231 8.53 0.03 -10.11
N PHE A 232 8.28 -1.27 -10.16
CA PHE A 232 8.63 -2.08 -11.32
C PHE A 232 7.82 -1.72 -12.56
N TYR A 233 6.53 -1.41 -12.39
CA TYR A 233 5.62 -1.11 -13.50
C TYR A 233 5.94 0.21 -14.22
N LEU A 234 6.72 1.08 -13.59
CA LEU A 234 7.27 2.27 -14.25
C LEU A 234 8.18 1.93 -15.42
N GLU A 235 8.86 0.78 -15.38
CA GLU A 235 9.90 0.41 -16.37
C GLU A 235 9.73 -0.99 -16.97
N CYS A 236 8.88 -1.82 -16.38
CA CYS A 236 8.71 -3.22 -16.78
C CYS A 236 7.29 -3.54 -17.24
N PRO A 237 7.11 -4.54 -18.12
CA PRO A 237 5.79 -5.05 -18.46
C PRO A 237 5.09 -5.67 -17.26
N PHE A 238 3.76 -5.80 -17.37
CA PHE A 238 2.88 -6.27 -16.29
C PHE A 238 3.32 -7.59 -15.65
N ILE A 239 3.53 -8.65 -16.46
CA ILE A 239 3.88 -9.98 -15.92
C ILE A 239 5.21 -9.93 -15.16
N GLN A 240 6.19 -9.25 -15.72
CA GLN A 240 7.50 -9.09 -15.09
C GLN A 240 7.40 -8.29 -13.79
N SER A 241 6.62 -7.22 -13.78
CA SER A 241 6.35 -6.41 -12.59
C SER A 241 5.67 -7.24 -11.49
N LEU A 242 4.70 -8.08 -11.87
CA LEU A 242 3.99 -8.96 -10.95
C LEU A 242 4.93 -9.98 -10.28
N LYS A 243 5.76 -10.64 -11.08
CA LYS A 243 6.75 -11.60 -10.57
C LYS A 243 7.78 -10.96 -9.65
N ARG A 244 8.31 -9.81 -10.04
CA ARG A 244 9.31 -9.08 -9.26
C ARG A 244 8.73 -8.50 -7.98
N ALA A 245 7.51 -7.98 -8.01
CA ALA A 245 6.83 -7.49 -6.82
C ALA A 245 6.55 -8.62 -5.81
N ALA A 246 6.15 -9.79 -6.28
CA ALA A 246 5.98 -10.96 -5.42
C ALA A 246 7.29 -11.40 -4.77
N ALA A 247 8.39 -11.41 -5.53
CA ALA A 247 9.73 -11.73 -5.00
C ALA A 247 10.22 -10.69 -3.99
N PHE A 248 10.02 -9.41 -4.30
CA PHE A 248 10.35 -8.30 -3.40
C PHE A 248 9.61 -8.42 -2.07
N THR A 249 8.32 -8.71 -2.11
CA THR A 249 7.49 -8.89 -0.92
C THR A 249 7.93 -10.09 -0.09
N ALA A 250 8.31 -11.19 -0.72
CA ALA A 250 8.85 -12.37 -0.03
C ALA A 250 10.13 -12.03 0.75
N LEU A 251 11.05 -11.28 0.13
CA LEU A 251 12.28 -10.82 0.80
C LEU A 251 11.97 -9.85 1.94
N PHE A 252 11.04 -8.93 1.74
CA PHE A 252 10.58 -8.05 2.81
C PHE A 252 10.03 -8.84 4.01
N LEU A 253 9.19 -9.82 3.77
CA LEU A 253 8.63 -10.66 4.84
C LEU A 253 9.72 -11.45 5.58
N LYS A 254 10.71 -11.96 4.85
CA LYS A 254 11.83 -12.70 5.43
C LYS A 254 12.72 -11.82 6.31
N HIS A 255 13.06 -10.63 5.82
CA HIS A 255 14.04 -9.74 6.48
C HIS A 255 13.41 -8.63 7.32
N ARG A 256 12.11 -8.37 7.15
CA ARG A 256 11.40 -7.21 7.70
C ARG A 256 12.13 -5.89 7.38
N SER A 257 12.74 -5.84 6.23
CA SER A 257 13.52 -4.73 5.69
C SER A 257 13.46 -4.78 4.16
N VAL A 258 13.66 -3.65 3.52
CA VAL A 258 13.79 -3.55 2.05
C VAL A 258 15.26 -3.43 1.62
N GLU A 259 16.20 -3.63 2.54
CA GLU A 259 17.64 -3.55 2.31
C GLU A 259 18.21 -4.87 1.76
N PHE A 260 17.85 -5.20 0.53
CA PHE A 260 18.35 -6.35 -0.20
C PHE A 260 18.66 -5.95 -1.65
N GLY A 261 19.46 -6.75 -2.34
CA GLY A 261 19.87 -6.46 -3.72
C GLY A 261 18.75 -6.73 -4.73
N MET A 262 18.66 -5.90 -5.76
CA MET A 262 17.72 -6.10 -6.86
C MET A 262 18.05 -7.35 -7.70
N ASP A 263 19.32 -7.76 -7.73
CA ASP A 263 19.71 -9.02 -8.39
C ASP A 263 19.08 -10.23 -7.70
N GLU A 264 19.01 -10.22 -6.36
CA GLU A 264 18.32 -11.26 -5.58
C GLU A 264 16.82 -11.27 -5.88
N VAL A 265 16.19 -10.09 -5.98
CA VAL A 265 14.79 -9.96 -6.37
C VAL A 265 14.56 -10.57 -7.75
N ASN A 266 15.39 -10.21 -8.73
CA ASN A 266 15.27 -10.70 -10.10
C ASN A 266 15.46 -12.22 -10.20
N GLU A 267 16.39 -12.79 -9.44
CA GLU A 267 16.60 -14.23 -9.40
C GLU A 267 15.40 -14.95 -8.78
N LEU A 268 14.89 -14.47 -7.65
CA LEU A 268 13.71 -15.05 -7.01
C LEU A 268 12.44 -14.90 -7.87
N ALA A 269 12.32 -13.81 -8.61
CA ALA A 269 11.18 -13.57 -9.49
C ALA A 269 10.99 -14.68 -10.55
N ARG A 270 12.08 -15.34 -10.96
CA ARG A 270 12.02 -16.47 -11.90
C ARG A 270 11.25 -17.68 -11.33
N LYS A 271 11.17 -17.78 -10.01
CA LYS A 271 10.46 -18.87 -9.30
C LYS A 271 8.98 -18.54 -9.06
N VAL A 272 8.54 -17.32 -9.34
CA VAL A 272 7.14 -16.93 -9.23
C VAL A 272 6.38 -17.40 -10.45
N THR A 273 5.34 -18.18 -10.22
CA THR A 273 4.47 -18.68 -11.31
C THR A 273 3.37 -17.67 -11.57
N VAL A 274 3.19 -17.29 -12.85
CA VAL A 274 2.06 -16.49 -13.33
C VAL A 274 1.46 -17.21 -14.53
N GLU A 275 0.16 -17.48 -14.46
CA GLU A 275 -0.59 -18.19 -15.50
C GLU A 275 -1.77 -17.35 -15.97
N ALA A 276 -1.95 -17.21 -17.29
CA ALA A 276 -3.17 -16.65 -17.84
C ALA A 276 -4.33 -17.63 -17.59
N LEU A 277 -5.46 -17.10 -17.13
CA LEU A 277 -6.68 -17.86 -16.95
C LEU A 277 -7.56 -17.71 -18.19
N SER A 278 -8.31 -18.78 -18.54
CA SER A 278 -9.37 -18.68 -19.55
C SER A 278 -10.53 -17.81 -19.01
N GLU A 279 -11.12 -17.01 -19.89
CA GLU A 279 -12.29 -16.21 -19.61
C GLU A 279 -13.49 -17.01 -19.12
#